data_db09ea3429532d636e3a39ecfde667dd
#
_entry.id   db09ea3429532d636e3a39ecfde667dd
#
_cell.length_a   1.000
_cell.length_b   1.000
_cell.length_c   1.000
_cell.angle_alpha   90.00
_cell.angle_beta   90.00
_cell.angle_gamma   90.00
#
_symmetry.space_group_name_H-M   'P 1'
#
loop_
_entity.id
_entity.type
_entity.pdbx_description
1 polymer ?
#
loop_
_entity_poly.entity_id
_entity_poly.type
_entity_poly.pdbx_seq_one_letter_code
_entity_poly.pdbx_strand_id
1 'polypeptide(L)'
;MKRLALIAALPLAALTLTALPVDAAKTPAAAVKSPRADAAFKALTQRFIASAMRLSPVEATALGIHDFDGQLPDITAQGRTARVAEWRAILAELARINPAALSRDNQVDYAILTNELRYR
;
A
#
# COMPACT_ATOMS: atom_id res chain seq x y z
N MET A 1 49.67 -21.96 -76.00
CA MET A 1 48.22 -21.92 -75.71
C MET A 1 48.08 -21.98 -74.21
N LYS A 2 47.93 -20.82 -73.53
CA LYS A 2 47.89 -20.72 -72.08
C LYS A 2 46.44 -20.43 -71.69
N ARG A 3 45.81 -21.32 -70.94
CA ARG A 3 44.46 -21.13 -70.38
C ARG A 3 44.59 -20.47 -69.04
N LEU A 4 44.09 -19.25 -68.95
CA LEU A 4 43.97 -18.48 -67.70
C LEU A 4 42.70 -18.95 -66.95
N ALA A 5 42.85 -19.47 -65.75
CA ALA A 5 41.74 -19.79 -64.86
C ALA A 5 41.46 -18.58 -63.97
N LEU A 6 40.27 -18.03 -64.12
CA LEU A 6 39.73 -16.90 -63.28
C LEU A 6 39.12 -17.48 -62.05
N ILE A 7 39.72 -17.26 -60.88
CA ILE A 7 39.15 -17.64 -59.57
C ILE A 7 38.33 -16.44 -59.07
N ALA A 8 37.05 -16.59 -59.08
CA ALA A 8 36.15 -15.62 -58.50
C ALA A 8 36.11 -15.79 -56.96
N ALA A 9 36.62 -14.82 -56.25
CA ALA A 9 36.49 -14.76 -54.79
C ALA A 9 35.11 -14.18 -54.40
N LEU A 10 34.28 -14.97 -53.73
CA LEU A 10 33.03 -14.50 -53.06
C LEU A 10 33.43 -13.78 -51.77
N PRO A 11 32.86 -12.57 -51.47
CA PRO A 11 33.02 -11.96 -50.16
C PRO A 11 32.03 -12.63 -49.16
N LEU A 12 32.57 -13.13 -48.06
CA LEU A 12 31.86 -13.63 -46.92
C LEU A 12 31.25 -12.44 -46.17
N ALA A 13 29.93 -12.21 -46.31
CA ALA A 13 29.23 -11.18 -45.59
C ALA A 13 29.15 -11.58 -44.11
N ALA A 14 29.90 -10.90 -43.26
CA ALA A 14 29.80 -11.02 -41.81
C ALA A 14 28.47 -10.44 -41.33
N LEU A 15 27.56 -11.31 -40.88
CA LEU A 15 26.30 -10.94 -40.26
C LEU A 15 26.61 -10.45 -38.84
N THR A 16 26.68 -9.14 -38.63
CA THR A 16 26.82 -8.53 -37.29
C THR A 16 25.49 -8.58 -36.60
N LEU A 17 25.34 -9.50 -35.64
CA LEU A 17 24.21 -9.57 -34.71
C LEU A 17 24.30 -8.39 -33.73
N THR A 18 23.59 -7.31 -34.02
CA THR A 18 23.44 -6.19 -33.09
C THR A 18 22.53 -6.63 -31.93
N ALA A 19 23.14 -6.92 -30.77
CA ALA A 19 22.42 -7.12 -29.54
C ALA A 19 21.73 -5.81 -29.18
N LEU A 20 20.39 -5.82 -29.17
CA LEU A 20 19.58 -4.72 -28.63
C LEU A 20 19.85 -4.61 -27.12
N PRO A 21 20.04 -3.40 -26.56
CA PRO A 21 20.14 -3.25 -25.12
C PRO A 21 18.79 -3.71 -24.49
N VAL A 22 18.87 -4.80 -23.75
CA VAL A 22 17.77 -5.17 -22.83
C VAL A 22 17.70 -4.06 -21.80
N ASP A 23 16.66 -3.24 -21.92
CA ASP A 23 16.30 -2.23 -20.91
C ASP A 23 16.12 -2.99 -19.60
N ALA A 24 17.11 -2.86 -18.70
CA ALA A 24 17.05 -3.50 -17.40
C ALA A 24 15.85 -2.91 -16.68
N ALA A 25 14.71 -3.62 -16.74
CA ALA A 25 13.51 -3.29 -16.01
C ALA A 25 13.94 -3.02 -14.56
N LYS A 26 13.82 -1.74 -14.16
CA LYS A 26 14.20 -1.24 -12.84
C LYS A 26 13.43 -2.05 -11.81
N THR A 27 14.06 -3.11 -11.30
CA THR A 27 13.51 -3.91 -10.21
C THR A 27 13.10 -2.94 -9.10
N PRO A 28 11.82 -2.91 -8.66
CA PRO A 28 11.42 -2.02 -7.58
C PRO A 28 12.32 -2.34 -6.39
N ALA A 29 13.10 -1.36 -5.93
CA ALA A 29 13.94 -1.53 -4.75
C ALA A 29 13.03 -2.04 -3.62
N ALA A 30 13.32 -3.23 -3.10
CA ALA A 30 12.58 -3.78 -1.97
C ALA A 30 12.56 -2.74 -0.86
N ALA A 31 11.38 -2.24 -0.49
CA ALA A 31 11.26 -1.19 0.50
C ALA A 31 11.84 -1.71 1.83
N VAL A 32 12.80 -0.98 2.36
CA VAL A 32 13.43 -1.30 3.64
C VAL A 32 12.37 -1.16 4.73
N LYS A 33 12.16 -2.20 5.52
CA LYS A 33 11.27 -2.20 6.69
C LYS A 33 11.73 -1.15 7.69
N SER A 34 10.81 -0.34 8.20
CA SER A 34 11.11 0.80 9.05
C SER A 34 10.37 0.72 10.38
N PRO A 35 11.06 0.56 11.51
CA PRO A 35 10.45 0.63 12.84
C PRO A 35 9.68 1.94 13.07
N ARG A 36 10.10 3.04 12.44
CA ARG A 36 9.40 4.32 12.50
C ARG A 36 8.05 4.27 11.78
N ALA A 37 7.97 3.57 10.63
CA ALA A 37 6.72 3.39 9.91
C ALA A 37 5.75 2.52 10.72
N ASP A 38 6.24 1.44 11.33
CA ASP A 38 5.45 0.58 12.21
C ASP A 38 4.93 1.35 13.44
N ALA A 39 5.75 2.18 14.07
CA ALA A 39 5.32 3.01 15.19
C ALA A 39 4.24 4.04 14.79
N ALA A 40 4.41 4.69 13.63
CA ALA A 40 3.41 5.63 13.10
C ALA A 40 2.07 4.92 12.79
N PHE A 41 2.14 3.76 12.17
CA PHE A 41 0.95 2.95 11.88
C PHE A 41 0.25 2.49 13.17
N LYS A 42 0.99 1.99 14.16
CA LYS A 42 0.45 1.60 15.46
C LYS A 42 -0.26 2.76 16.17
N ALA A 43 0.34 3.95 16.18
CA ALA A 43 -0.28 5.13 16.78
C ALA A 43 -1.59 5.52 16.07
N LEU A 44 -1.62 5.43 14.73
CA LEU A 44 -2.83 5.66 13.95
C LEU A 44 -3.93 4.65 14.26
N THR A 45 -3.58 3.36 14.32
CA THR A 45 -4.51 2.27 14.64
C THR A 45 -5.11 2.41 16.04
N GLN A 46 -4.30 2.78 17.03
CA GLN A 46 -4.78 3.04 18.38
C GLN A 46 -5.78 4.20 18.41
N ARG A 47 -5.52 5.27 17.68
CA ARG A 47 -6.46 6.40 17.53
C ARG A 47 -7.76 5.99 16.85
N PHE A 48 -7.67 5.19 15.79
CA PHE A 48 -8.85 4.63 15.12
C PHE A 48 -9.71 3.83 16.10
N ILE A 49 -9.12 2.90 16.86
CA ILE A 49 -9.85 2.09 17.84
C ILE A 49 -10.52 2.98 18.90
N ALA A 50 -9.79 3.93 19.46
CA ALA A 50 -10.35 4.85 20.45
C ALA A 50 -11.54 5.67 19.90
N SER A 51 -11.41 6.17 18.67
CA SER A 51 -12.51 6.88 17.99
C SER A 51 -13.69 5.96 17.69
N ALA A 52 -13.44 4.72 17.24
CA ALA A 52 -14.48 3.74 16.96
C ALA A 52 -15.32 3.43 18.21
N MET A 53 -14.65 3.16 19.33
CA MET A 53 -15.33 2.87 20.60
C MET A 53 -16.17 4.07 21.09
N ARG A 54 -15.61 5.26 21.05
CA ARG A 54 -16.31 6.50 21.43
C ARG A 54 -17.52 6.81 20.55
N LEU A 55 -17.43 6.53 19.25
CA LEU A 55 -18.49 6.82 18.27
C LEU A 55 -19.56 5.72 18.19
N SER A 56 -19.27 4.55 18.73
CA SER A 56 -20.15 3.39 18.75
C SER A 56 -20.18 2.75 20.16
N PRO A 57 -20.75 3.43 21.17
CA PRO A 57 -20.77 2.95 22.55
C PRO A 57 -21.35 1.53 22.70
N VAL A 58 -22.39 1.21 21.94
CA VAL A 58 -23.02 -0.11 21.95
C VAL A 58 -22.06 -1.22 21.47
N GLU A 59 -21.27 -0.93 20.44
CA GLU A 59 -20.22 -1.88 19.96
C GLU A 59 -19.12 -2.02 21.01
N ALA A 60 -18.73 -0.92 21.67
CA ALA A 60 -17.73 -0.95 22.73
C ALA A 60 -18.17 -1.87 23.88
N THR A 61 -19.42 -1.74 24.37
CA THR A 61 -20.00 -2.63 25.37
C THR A 61 -20.01 -4.08 24.92
N ALA A 62 -20.40 -4.35 23.67
CA ALA A 62 -20.41 -5.70 23.12
C ALA A 62 -19.00 -6.34 23.04
N LEU A 63 -17.95 -5.53 22.95
CA LEU A 63 -16.54 -5.94 22.98
C LEU A 63 -15.96 -5.99 24.41
N GLY A 64 -16.78 -5.73 25.45
CA GLY A 64 -16.36 -5.72 26.84
C GLY A 64 -15.66 -4.43 27.29
N ILE A 65 -15.78 -3.35 26.52
CA ILE A 65 -15.25 -2.01 26.87
C ILE A 65 -16.42 -1.19 27.46
N HIS A 66 -16.44 -1.08 28.78
CA HIS A 66 -17.53 -0.50 29.55
C HIS A 66 -17.40 1.01 29.83
N ASP A 67 -16.35 1.65 29.34
CA ASP A 67 -16.08 3.08 29.56
C ASP A 67 -17.16 4.00 28.95
N PHE A 68 -17.97 3.46 28.07
CA PHE A 68 -19.00 4.20 27.32
C PHE A 68 -20.44 3.74 27.62
N ASP A 69 -20.66 2.87 28.60
CA ASP A 69 -21.99 2.27 28.88
C ASP A 69 -23.08 3.30 29.19
N GLY A 70 -22.73 4.47 29.72
CA GLY A 70 -23.64 5.57 29.96
C GLY A 70 -23.93 6.47 28.75
N GLN A 71 -23.40 6.11 27.55
CA GLN A 71 -23.50 6.94 26.34
C GLN A 71 -24.36 6.25 25.28
N LEU A 72 -25.03 7.08 24.46
CA LEU A 72 -25.70 6.62 23.24
C LEU A 72 -24.99 7.18 22.01
N PRO A 73 -25.01 6.46 20.88
CA PRO A 73 -24.46 6.98 19.65
C PRO A 73 -25.23 8.22 19.17
N ASP A 74 -24.53 9.23 18.71
CA ASP A 74 -25.16 10.40 18.09
C ASP A 74 -25.71 10.03 16.71
N ILE A 75 -27.03 9.85 16.62
CA ILE A 75 -27.76 9.50 15.40
C ILE A 75 -28.27 10.73 14.63
N THR A 76 -28.00 11.94 15.10
CA THR A 76 -28.38 13.17 14.38
C THR A 76 -27.67 13.29 13.02
N ALA A 77 -28.18 14.14 12.15
CA ALA A 77 -27.50 14.41 10.87
C ALA A 77 -26.09 14.96 11.09
N GLN A 78 -25.92 15.82 12.10
CA GLN A 78 -24.63 16.39 12.47
C GLN A 78 -23.67 15.30 12.98
N GLY A 79 -24.13 14.42 13.87
CA GLY A 79 -23.32 13.31 14.39
C GLY A 79 -22.87 12.34 13.30
N ARG A 80 -23.75 12.02 12.34
CA ARG A 80 -23.37 11.21 11.17
C ARG A 80 -22.31 11.89 10.33
N THR A 81 -22.45 13.19 10.06
CA THR A 81 -21.47 13.97 9.31
C THR A 81 -20.13 14.02 10.01
N ALA A 82 -20.11 14.27 11.32
CA ALA A 82 -18.90 14.29 12.14
C ALA A 82 -18.18 12.93 12.12
N ARG A 83 -18.93 11.83 12.25
CA ARG A 83 -18.37 10.48 12.16
C ARG A 83 -17.72 10.19 10.81
N VAL A 84 -18.39 10.51 9.71
CA VAL A 84 -17.81 10.34 8.37
C VAL A 84 -16.56 11.20 8.18
N ALA A 85 -16.56 12.43 8.70
CA ALA A 85 -15.38 13.30 8.64
C ALA A 85 -14.18 12.69 9.41
N GLU A 86 -14.43 12.11 10.58
CA GLU A 86 -13.41 11.42 11.39
C GLU A 86 -12.79 10.25 10.62
N TRP A 87 -13.63 9.38 10.03
CA TRP A 87 -13.13 8.22 9.24
C TRP A 87 -12.33 8.65 8.01
N ARG A 88 -12.77 9.70 7.33
CA ARG A 88 -12.05 10.26 6.18
C ARG A 88 -10.71 10.85 6.58
N ALA A 89 -10.62 11.51 7.73
CA ALA A 89 -9.36 12.05 8.24
C ALA A 89 -8.37 10.92 8.54
N ILE A 90 -8.80 9.85 9.22
CA ILE A 90 -7.97 8.69 9.53
C ILE A 90 -7.53 7.99 8.23
N LEU A 91 -8.42 7.81 7.26
CA LEU A 91 -8.08 7.23 5.96
C LEU A 91 -7.05 8.07 5.20
N ALA A 92 -7.16 9.39 5.24
CA ALA A 92 -6.20 10.29 4.62
C ALA A 92 -4.81 10.23 5.28
N GLU A 93 -4.75 10.06 6.60
CA GLU A 93 -3.48 9.85 7.30
C GLU A 93 -2.88 8.47 7.00
N LEU A 94 -3.72 7.43 6.98
CA LEU A 94 -3.31 6.08 6.60
C LEU A 94 -2.67 6.05 5.22
N ALA A 95 -3.24 6.78 4.25
CA ALA A 95 -2.72 6.87 2.89
C ALA A 95 -1.31 7.51 2.79
N ARG A 96 -0.85 8.21 3.83
CA ARG A 96 0.52 8.78 3.90
C ARG A 96 1.56 7.77 4.36
N ILE A 97 1.13 6.64 4.92
CA ILE A 97 2.04 5.57 5.37
C ILE A 97 2.35 4.68 4.16
N ASN A 98 3.64 4.50 3.86
CA ASN A 98 4.04 3.56 2.82
C ASN A 98 3.88 2.11 3.34
N PRO A 99 2.94 1.32 2.84
CA PRO A 99 2.72 -0.04 3.33
C PRO A 99 3.91 -0.96 3.09
N ALA A 100 4.72 -0.71 2.05
CA ALA A 100 5.90 -1.52 1.79
C ALA A 100 7.01 -1.33 2.84
N ALA A 101 7.00 -0.23 3.60
CA ALA A 101 7.92 0.02 4.71
C ALA A 101 7.47 -0.61 6.04
N LEU A 102 6.26 -1.16 6.12
CA LEU A 102 5.72 -1.82 7.30
C LEU A 102 6.24 -3.26 7.45
N SER A 103 6.26 -3.77 8.67
CA SER A 103 6.40 -5.20 8.95
C SER A 103 5.29 -6.01 8.27
N ARG A 104 5.47 -7.32 8.12
CA ARG A 104 4.48 -8.17 7.45
C ARG A 104 3.11 -8.12 8.14
N ASP A 105 3.10 -8.19 9.45
CA ASP A 105 1.86 -8.15 10.25
C ASP A 105 1.16 -6.81 10.06
N ASN A 106 1.88 -5.70 10.18
CA ASN A 106 1.33 -4.36 9.97
C ASN A 106 0.88 -4.11 8.52
N GLN A 107 1.43 -4.83 7.52
CA GLN A 107 0.91 -4.77 6.14
C GLN A 107 -0.49 -5.38 6.02
N VAL A 108 -0.73 -6.48 6.73
CA VAL A 108 -2.05 -7.13 6.78
C VAL A 108 -3.05 -6.21 7.48
N ASP A 109 -2.69 -5.70 8.65
CA ASP A 109 -3.54 -4.78 9.41
C ASP A 109 -3.81 -3.48 8.65
N TYR A 110 -2.83 -2.97 7.90
CA TYR A 110 -3.01 -1.81 7.01
C TYR A 110 -4.07 -2.08 5.93
N ALA A 111 -4.04 -3.26 5.31
CA ALA A 111 -5.00 -3.64 4.29
C ALA A 111 -6.41 -3.78 4.89
N ILE A 112 -6.54 -4.40 6.07
CA ILE A 112 -7.80 -4.53 6.80
C ILE A 112 -8.35 -3.16 7.16
N LEU A 113 -7.56 -2.30 7.78
CA LEU A 113 -7.99 -0.95 8.20
C LEU A 113 -8.37 -0.08 7.01
N THR A 114 -7.63 -0.16 5.90
CA THR A 114 -7.96 0.55 4.67
C THR A 114 -9.33 0.14 4.14
N ASN A 115 -9.59 -1.16 4.13
CA ASN A 115 -10.86 -1.70 3.67
C ASN A 115 -12.01 -1.26 4.59
N GLU A 116 -11.84 -1.40 5.90
CA GLU A 116 -12.81 -0.99 6.90
C GLU A 116 -13.20 0.50 6.76
N LEU A 117 -12.21 1.38 6.65
CA LEU A 117 -12.44 2.82 6.53
C LEU A 117 -13.10 3.27 5.21
N ARG A 118 -12.98 2.47 4.14
CA ARG A 118 -13.63 2.76 2.86
C ARG A 118 -15.12 2.47 2.85
N TYR A 119 -15.55 1.54 3.69
CA TYR A 119 -16.96 1.10 3.76
C TYR A 119 -17.75 1.69 4.93
N ARG A 120 -17.12 2.50 5.77
CA ARG A 120 -17.77 3.29 6.83
C ARG A 120 -18.23 4.65 6.31
#